data_7e6fa0e9243c7e1c8d2fcec48158817a
#
_entry.id   7e6fa0e9243c7e1c8d2fcec48158817a
#
_cell.length_a   1.000
_cell.length_b   1.000
_cell.length_c   1.000
_cell.angle_alpha   90.00
_cell.angle_beta   90.00
_cell.angle_gamma   90.00
#
_symmetry.space_group_name_H-M   'P 1'
#
loop_
_entity.id
_entity.type
_entity.pdbx_description
1 polymer ?
#
loop_
_entity_poly.entity_id
_entity_poly.type
_entity_poly.pdbx_seq_one_letter_code
_entity_poly.pdbx_strand_id
1 'polypeptide(L)'
;DYFTMPVERLFDGTGIDSKELALVEPFCISYHGVSRAQLKPDDKVLIFGAGAIGILAGVAAKSYGAKAYITDIAEEKVKKAVEDFGLDGGFVNDSPEKLEEFIKTITNGDGFDATVEAVGASSTFLACVKAVASHGKMVVIGVAKHNADFNFLEVQRKELNIYGSRGATSDDFRSVLKLVREGFVDLTKLISRTYSVDHAGEAFEDLDRNYGEIVKAEFQF
;
A
#
# COMPACT_ATOMS: atom_id res chain seq x y z
N ASP A 1 -2.02 20.41 24.11
CA ASP A 1 -3.08 19.66 24.77
C ASP A 1 -2.59 18.24 25.11
N TYR A 2 -3.23 17.60 26.08
CA TYR A 2 -2.88 16.26 26.56
C TYR A 2 -4.11 15.35 26.49
N PHE A 3 -3.90 14.06 26.23
CA PHE A 3 -4.91 13.04 26.39
C PHE A 3 -4.29 11.81 27.08
N THR A 4 -5.12 10.95 27.66
CA THR A 4 -4.67 9.74 28.36
C THR A 4 -4.98 8.52 27.50
N MET A 5 -4.05 7.56 27.52
CA MET A 5 -4.17 6.30 26.80
C MET A 5 -3.54 5.17 27.64
N PRO A 6 -4.05 3.92 27.56
CA PRO A 6 -3.41 2.77 28.18
C PRO A 6 -1.95 2.63 27.73
N VAL A 7 -1.04 2.40 28.66
CA VAL A 7 0.41 2.36 28.40
C VAL A 7 0.81 1.28 27.38
N GLU A 8 0.09 0.18 27.33
CA GLU A 8 0.29 -0.92 26.38
C GLU A 8 -0.02 -0.54 24.92
N ARG A 9 -0.65 0.62 24.70
CA ARG A 9 -0.93 1.19 23.38
C ARG A 9 0.00 2.34 23.00
N LEU A 10 1.00 2.59 23.84
CA LEU A 10 2.01 3.61 23.58
C LEU A 10 3.26 2.94 23.02
N PHE A 11 3.82 3.56 22.00
CA PHE A 11 5.06 3.13 21.36
C PHE A 11 6.07 4.28 21.41
N ASP A 12 7.30 3.95 21.76
CA ASP A 12 8.37 4.95 21.84
C ASP A 12 8.75 5.44 20.43
N GLY A 13 8.52 6.73 20.17
CA GLY A 13 8.88 7.42 18.93
C GLY A 13 10.19 8.20 19.02
N THR A 14 10.95 8.09 20.12
CA THR A 14 12.18 8.85 20.32
C THR A 14 13.15 8.68 19.15
N GLY A 15 13.66 9.80 18.64
CA GLY A 15 14.61 9.85 17.53
C GLY A 15 13.99 9.79 16.13
N ILE A 16 12.65 9.76 16.02
CA ILE A 16 11.93 9.86 14.76
C ILE A 16 11.28 11.23 14.66
N ASP A 17 11.35 11.86 13.49
CA ASP A 17 10.70 13.14 13.22
C ASP A 17 9.18 13.06 13.40
N SER A 18 8.55 14.14 13.88
CA SER A 18 7.11 14.16 14.15
C SER A 18 6.25 13.91 12.90
N LYS A 19 6.70 14.36 11.74
CA LYS A 19 6.03 14.13 10.45
C LYS A 19 6.06 12.65 10.09
N GLU A 20 7.19 11.98 10.29
CA GLU A 20 7.30 10.54 10.09
C GLU A 20 6.44 9.77 11.10
N LEU A 21 6.43 10.20 12.38
CA LEU A 21 5.60 9.56 13.40
C LEU A 21 4.11 9.59 13.06
N ALA A 22 3.62 10.68 12.46
CA ALA A 22 2.24 10.77 11.98
C ALA A 22 1.89 9.74 10.89
N LEU A 23 2.91 9.21 10.21
CA LEU A 23 2.77 8.23 9.11
C LEU A 23 3.07 6.79 9.53
N VAL A 24 3.49 6.56 10.77
CA VAL A 24 3.77 5.21 11.30
C VAL A 24 2.49 4.36 11.31
N GLU A 25 1.35 4.91 11.75
CA GLU A 25 0.10 4.15 11.79
C GLU A 25 -0.35 3.68 10.40
N PRO A 26 -0.46 4.55 9.38
CA PRO A 26 -0.75 4.10 8.01
C PRO A 26 0.25 3.06 7.49
N PHE A 27 1.53 3.18 7.85
CA PHE A 27 2.51 2.17 7.47
C PHE A 27 2.27 0.83 8.18
N CYS A 28 1.85 0.84 9.44
CA CYS A 28 1.51 -0.39 10.16
C CYS A 28 0.33 -1.13 9.50
N ILE A 29 -0.67 -0.40 8.98
CA ILE A 29 -1.79 -0.99 8.22
C ILE A 29 -1.29 -1.76 7.00
N SER A 30 -0.42 -1.13 6.23
CA SER A 30 0.18 -1.74 5.03
C SER A 30 1.10 -2.90 5.38
N TYR A 31 1.94 -2.73 6.39
CA TYR A 31 2.88 -3.75 6.88
C TYR A 31 2.15 -5.00 7.36
N HIS A 32 1.09 -4.82 8.18
CA HIS A 32 0.24 -5.91 8.64
C HIS A 32 -0.38 -6.68 7.46
N GLY A 33 -0.94 -5.96 6.49
CA GLY A 33 -1.51 -6.60 5.30
C GLY A 33 -0.49 -7.45 4.56
N VAL A 34 0.67 -6.89 4.26
CA VAL A 34 1.74 -7.58 3.52
C VAL A 34 2.29 -8.77 4.32
N SER A 35 2.42 -8.68 5.65
CA SER A 35 2.90 -9.77 6.50
C SER A 35 2.05 -11.05 6.36
N ARG A 36 0.74 -10.90 6.10
CA ARG A 36 -0.17 -12.03 5.89
C ARG A 36 0.17 -12.84 4.64
N ALA A 37 0.81 -12.22 3.65
CA ALA A 37 1.26 -12.93 2.46
C ALA A 37 2.47 -13.82 2.72
N GLN A 38 3.17 -13.67 3.85
CA GLN A 38 4.36 -14.47 4.17
C GLN A 38 5.34 -14.50 2.99
N LEU A 39 5.70 -13.31 2.51
CA LEU A 39 6.58 -13.13 1.37
C LEU A 39 7.97 -13.70 1.64
N LYS A 40 8.59 -14.18 0.58
CA LYS A 40 9.98 -14.65 0.57
C LYS A 40 10.84 -13.66 -0.23
N PRO A 41 12.16 -13.65 0.00
CA PRO A 41 13.07 -12.93 -0.88
C PRO A 41 12.84 -13.31 -2.35
N ASP A 42 12.88 -12.29 -3.22
CA ASP A 42 12.65 -12.36 -4.66
C ASP A 42 11.20 -12.66 -5.11
N ASP A 43 10.25 -12.91 -4.20
CA ASP A 43 8.82 -12.97 -4.57
C ASP A 43 8.43 -11.68 -5.30
N LYS A 44 7.71 -11.79 -6.40
CA LYS A 44 7.19 -10.65 -7.16
C LYS A 44 5.80 -10.30 -6.66
N VAL A 45 5.64 -9.05 -6.23
CA VAL A 45 4.38 -8.56 -5.66
C VAL A 45 3.85 -7.42 -6.52
N LEU A 46 2.59 -7.49 -6.96
CA LEU A 46 1.91 -6.38 -7.63
C LEU A 46 0.88 -5.74 -6.70
N ILE A 47 1.06 -4.44 -6.48
CA ILE A 47 0.17 -3.63 -5.64
C ILE A 47 -0.77 -2.81 -6.54
N PHE A 48 -2.07 -2.90 -6.30
CA PHE A 48 -3.09 -2.11 -6.97
C PHE A 48 -3.48 -0.92 -6.09
N GLY A 49 -3.21 0.28 -6.59
CA GLY A 49 -3.40 1.57 -5.92
C GLY A 49 -2.09 2.18 -5.44
N ALA A 50 -1.72 3.34 -5.98
CA ALA A 50 -0.54 4.11 -5.59
C ALA A 50 -0.89 5.28 -4.64
N GLY A 51 -1.89 5.09 -3.77
CA GLY A 51 -2.11 5.93 -2.60
C GLY A 51 -1.13 5.61 -1.47
N ALA A 52 -1.24 6.31 -0.34
CA ALA A 52 -0.34 6.12 0.79
C ALA A 52 -0.25 4.65 1.25
N ILE A 53 -1.39 3.97 1.35
CA ILE A 53 -1.43 2.55 1.78
C ILE A 53 -0.74 1.64 0.76
N GLY A 54 -0.97 1.84 -0.54
CA GLY A 54 -0.35 1.00 -1.57
C GLY A 54 1.15 1.22 -1.69
N ILE A 55 1.62 2.47 -1.66
CA ILE A 55 3.06 2.78 -1.66
C ILE A 55 3.74 2.13 -0.44
N LEU A 56 3.15 2.29 0.75
CA LEU A 56 3.68 1.69 1.97
C LEU A 56 3.60 0.15 1.96
N ALA A 57 2.62 -0.44 1.27
CA ALA A 57 2.59 -1.90 1.05
C ALA A 57 3.76 -2.35 0.17
N GLY A 58 4.12 -1.57 -0.84
CA GLY A 58 5.32 -1.82 -1.65
C GLY A 58 6.61 -1.76 -0.81
N VAL A 59 6.74 -0.72 0.03
CA VAL A 59 7.87 -0.60 0.98
C VAL A 59 7.91 -1.78 1.95
N ALA A 60 6.75 -2.18 2.50
CA ALA A 60 6.66 -3.36 3.36
C ALA A 60 7.11 -4.63 2.63
N ALA A 61 6.68 -4.86 1.38
CA ALA A 61 7.10 -6.00 0.59
C ALA A 61 8.63 -6.03 0.38
N LYS A 62 9.22 -4.87 0.09
CA LYS A 62 10.68 -4.74 -0.03
C LYS A 62 11.41 -5.04 1.28
N SER A 63 10.84 -4.74 2.44
CA SER A 63 11.44 -5.08 3.73
C SER A 63 11.54 -6.59 3.99
N TYR A 64 10.74 -7.40 3.29
CA TYR A 64 10.85 -8.86 3.25
C TYR A 64 11.79 -9.38 2.14
N GLY A 65 12.42 -8.49 1.39
CA GLY A 65 13.29 -8.85 0.26
C GLY A 65 12.55 -9.17 -1.04
N ALA A 66 11.24 -8.93 -1.10
CA ALA A 66 10.45 -9.13 -2.30
C ALA A 66 10.67 -7.99 -3.31
N LYS A 67 10.34 -8.25 -4.57
CA LYS A 67 10.29 -7.26 -5.65
C LYS A 67 8.89 -6.68 -5.73
N ALA A 68 8.77 -5.39 -5.47
CA ALA A 68 7.49 -4.69 -5.38
C ALA A 68 7.21 -3.87 -6.63
N TYR A 69 6.10 -4.17 -7.29
CA TYR A 69 5.57 -3.45 -8.44
C TYR A 69 4.25 -2.80 -8.08
N ILE A 70 3.93 -1.66 -8.68
CA ILE A 70 2.72 -0.90 -8.34
C ILE A 70 1.96 -0.46 -9.59
N THR A 71 0.64 -0.34 -9.46
CA THR A 71 -0.20 0.19 -10.53
C THR A 71 -1.29 1.11 -9.98
N ASP A 72 -1.57 2.16 -10.74
CA ASP A 72 -2.66 3.12 -10.48
C ASP A 72 -3.15 3.69 -11.82
N ILE A 73 -4.24 4.40 -11.83
CA ILE A 73 -4.71 5.19 -12.97
C ILE A 73 -4.00 6.55 -13.06
N ALA A 74 -3.40 7.03 -11.96
CA ALA A 74 -2.69 8.30 -11.87
C ALA A 74 -1.18 8.09 -12.07
N GLU A 75 -0.66 8.55 -13.21
CA GLU A 75 0.73 8.40 -13.61
C GLU A 75 1.71 8.97 -12.58
N GLU A 76 1.45 10.18 -12.07
CA GLU A 76 2.30 10.85 -11.10
C GLU A 76 2.45 10.05 -9.79
N LYS A 77 1.39 9.34 -9.37
CA LYS A 77 1.44 8.48 -8.18
C LYS A 77 2.29 7.24 -8.42
N VAL A 78 2.19 6.63 -9.60
CA VAL A 78 3.02 5.49 -10.00
C VAL A 78 4.48 5.89 -10.05
N LYS A 79 4.78 7.03 -10.71
CA LYS A 79 6.12 7.59 -10.81
C LYS A 79 6.72 7.85 -9.43
N LYS A 80 5.96 8.52 -8.56
CA LYS A 80 6.37 8.78 -7.17
C LYS A 80 6.72 7.50 -6.41
N ALA A 81 5.91 6.46 -6.55
CA ALA A 81 6.17 5.18 -5.89
C ALA A 81 7.50 4.55 -6.33
N VAL A 82 7.82 4.63 -7.61
CA VAL A 82 9.06 4.08 -8.16
C VAL A 82 10.27 4.96 -7.81
N GLU A 83 10.19 6.27 -8.04
CA GLU A 83 11.33 7.17 -7.90
C GLU A 83 11.64 7.51 -6.44
N ASP A 84 10.62 7.84 -5.64
CA ASP A 84 10.80 8.29 -4.26
C ASP A 84 10.92 7.13 -3.25
N PHE A 85 10.23 6.01 -3.52
CA PHE A 85 10.18 4.87 -2.60
C PHE A 85 10.94 3.64 -3.12
N GLY A 86 11.54 3.75 -4.30
CA GLY A 86 12.43 2.72 -4.85
C GLY A 86 11.73 1.40 -5.14
N LEU A 87 10.44 1.42 -5.54
CA LEU A 87 9.76 0.22 -6.00
C LEU A 87 10.39 -0.25 -7.32
N ASP A 88 10.31 -1.55 -7.59
CA ASP A 88 11.02 -2.19 -8.72
C ASP A 88 10.39 -1.88 -10.09
N GLY A 89 9.25 -1.22 -10.11
CA GLY A 89 8.59 -0.73 -11.30
C GLY A 89 7.09 -0.51 -11.10
N GLY A 90 6.45 0.01 -12.13
CA GLY A 90 5.01 0.26 -12.10
C GLY A 90 4.48 0.63 -13.48
N PHE A 91 3.16 0.68 -13.61
CA PHE A 91 2.49 1.10 -14.83
C PHE A 91 1.15 1.76 -14.56
N VAL A 92 0.71 2.59 -15.51
CA VAL A 92 -0.63 3.18 -15.51
C VAL A 92 -1.63 2.16 -16.03
N ASN A 93 -2.56 1.73 -15.17
CA ASN A 93 -3.53 0.69 -15.48
C ASN A 93 -4.84 1.31 -16.00
N ASP A 94 -4.78 1.82 -17.22
CA ASP A 94 -5.89 2.45 -17.93
C ASP A 94 -6.60 1.51 -18.92
N SER A 95 -6.05 0.29 -19.11
CA SER A 95 -6.68 -0.73 -19.93
C SER A 95 -6.32 -2.16 -19.49
N PRO A 96 -7.19 -3.15 -19.76
CA PRO A 96 -6.92 -4.56 -19.46
C PRO A 96 -5.68 -5.11 -20.17
N GLU A 97 -5.38 -4.61 -21.37
CA GLU A 97 -4.25 -5.04 -22.20
C GLU A 97 -2.91 -4.67 -21.56
N LYS A 98 -2.82 -3.47 -20.95
CA LYS A 98 -1.62 -3.04 -20.22
C LYS A 98 -1.32 -3.94 -19.02
N LEU A 99 -2.34 -4.38 -18.29
CA LEU A 99 -2.16 -5.32 -17.21
C LEU A 99 -1.63 -6.67 -17.73
N GLU A 100 -2.19 -7.19 -18.82
CA GLU A 100 -1.74 -8.45 -19.43
C GLU A 100 -0.29 -8.36 -19.92
N GLU A 101 0.06 -7.27 -20.59
CA GLU A 101 1.42 -7.01 -21.05
C GLU A 101 2.40 -6.92 -19.88
N PHE A 102 2.01 -6.23 -18.80
CA PHE A 102 2.85 -6.11 -17.62
C PHE A 102 3.06 -7.46 -16.92
N ILE A 103 2.01 -8.25 -16.74
CA ILE A 103 2.11 -9.62 -16.21
C ILE A 103 3.09 -10.43 -17.07
N LYS A 104 2.93 -10.40 -18.40
CA LYS A 104 3.78 -11.15 -19.33
C LYS A 104 5.24 -10.69 -19.23
N THR A 105 5.48 -9.40 -19.18
CA THR A 105 6.84 -8.83 -19.15
C THR A 105 7.57 -9.15 -17.85
N ILE A 106 6.89 -9.01 -16.71
CA ILE A 106 7.54 -9.16 -15.39
C ILE A 106 7.62 -10.63 -14.97
N THR A 107 6.60 -11.43 -15.30
CA THR A 107 6.47 -12.80 -14.75
C THR A 107 6.55 -13.89 -15.82
N ASN A 108 6.88 -13.55 -17.06
CA ASN A 108 6.83 -14.45 -18.23
C ASN A 108 5.43 -15.06 -18.47
N GLY A 109 4.39 -14.42 -17.93
CA GLY A 109 3.00 -14.86 -18.04
C GLY A 109 2.49 -15.73 -16.90
N ASP A 110 3.34 -16.14 -15.96
CA ASP A 110 2.95 -17.00 -14.83
C ASP A 110 2.07 -16.29 -13.79
N GLY A 111 2.14 -14.96 -13.74
CA GLY A 111 1.51 -14.13 -12.72
C GLY A 111 2.44 -13.82 -11.55
N PHE A 112 1.99 -12.94 -10.66
CA PHE A 112 2.74 -12.50 -9.48
C PHE A 112 2.57 -13.49 -8.32
N ASP A 113 3.62 -13.71 -7.53
CA ASP A 113 3.59 -14.54 -6.33
C ASP A 113 2.58 -14.04 -5.29
N ALA A 114 2.44 -12.71 -5.24
CA ALA A 114 1.38 -12.08 -4.45
C ALA A 114 0.81 -10.83 -5.15
N THR A 115 -0.46 -10.53 -4.86
CA THR A 115 -1.10 -9.27 -5.23
C THR A 115 -1.68 -8.60 -3.99
N VAL A 116 -1.63 -7.26 -3.96
CA VAL A 116 -2.19 -6.45 -2.88
C VAL A 116 -3.24 -5.50 -3.45
N GLU A 117 -4.46 -5.61 -2.97
CA GLU A 117 -5.56 -4.70 -3.28
C GLU A 117 -5.61 -3.58 -2.23
N ALA A 118 -5.29 -2.34 -2.63
CA ALA A 118 -5.20 -1.17 -1.74
C ALA A 118 -6.08 0.01 -2.19
N VAL A 119 -7.11 -0.24 -2.99
CA VAL A 119 -8.07 0.75 -3.51
C VAL A 119 -9.45 0.62 -2.89
N GLY A 120 -9.93 -0.62 -2.75
CA GLY A 120 -11.29 -0.92 -2.32
C GLY A 120 -12.32 -0.87 -3.46
N ALA A 121 -11.90 -1.16 -4.70
CA ALA A 121 -12.78 -1.22 -5.85
C ALA A 121 -12.97 -2.65 -6.36
N SER A 122 -14.18 -2.97 -6.86
CA SER A 122 -14.46 -4.29 -7.45
C SER A 122 -13.54 -4.59 -8.64
N SER A 123 -13.23 -3.58 -9.45
CA SER A 123 -12.35 -3.72 -10.61
C SER A 123 -10.91 -4.09 -10.22
N THR A 124 -10.36 -3.46 -9.17
CA THR A 124 -9.00 -3.77 -8.69
C THR A 124 -8.95 -5.11 -7.99
N PHE A 125 -10.01 -5.51 -7.28
CA PHE A 125 -10.13 -6.86 -6.73
C PHE A 125 -10.05 -7.93 -7.84
N LEU A 126 -10.83 -7.77 -8.91
CA LEU A 126 -10.83 -8.70 -10.05
C LEU A 126 -9.48 -8.70 -10.79
N ALA A 127 -8.86 -7.52 -10.91
CA ALA A 127 -7.53 -7.39 -11.51
C ALA A 127 -6.45 -8.09 -10.67
N CYS A 128 -6.52 -8.03 -9.33
CA CYS A 128 -5.66 -8.81 -8.43
C CYS A 128 -5.78 -10.32 -8.68
N VAL A 129 -7.02 -10.83 -8.76
CA VAL A 129 -7.28 -12.25 -9.06
C VAL A 129 -6.72 -12.65 -10.43
N LYS A 130 -6.82 -11.77 -11.43
CA LYS A 130 -6.25 -12.00 -12.76
C LYS A 130 -4.73 -12.06 -12.71
N ALA A 131 -4.10 -11.13 -12.01
CA ALA A 131 -2.66 -10.94 -11.99
C ALA A 131 -1.89 -11.93 -11.12
N VAL A 132 -2.53 -12.52 -10.11
CA VAL A 132 -1.88 -13.47 -9.19
C VAL A 132 -1.64 -14.82 -9.88
N ALA A 133 -0.50 -15.44 -9.63
CA ALA A 133 -0.12 -16.77 -10.12
C ALA A 133 -0.98 -17.88 -9.50
N SER A 134 -0.92 -19.07 -10.06
CA SER A 134 -1.42 -20.29 -9.39
C SER A 134 -0.64 -20.53 -8.10
N HIS A 135 -1.32 -20.98 -7.03
CA HIS A 135 -0.81 -21.09 -5.66
C HIS A 135 -0.39 -19.75 -5.03
N GLY A 136 -0.67 -18.64 -5.72
CA GLY A 136 -0.32 -17.29 -5.28
C GLY A 136 -1.19 -16.80 -4.13
N LYS A 137 -0.85 -15.63 -3.64
CA LYS A 137 -1.48 -14.99 -2.48
C LYS A 137 -2.07 -13.66 -2.88
N MET A 138 -3.28 -13.38 -2.42
CA MET A 138 -3.93 -12.08 -2.59
C MET A 138 -4.25 -11.48 -1.22
N VAL A 139 -3.81 -10.25 -0.98
CA VAL A 139 -4.12 -9.50 0.23
C VAL A 139 -5.08 -8.36 -0.10
N VAL A 140 -6.17 -8.26 0.64
CA VAL A 140 -7.17 -7.18 0.51
C VAL A 140 -7.03 -6.26 1.72
N ILE A 141 -6.56 -5.03 1.48
CA ILE A 141 -6.42 -3.96 2.47
C ILE A 141 -7.49 -2.89 2.20
N GLY A 142 -7.79 -2.64 0.93
CA GLY A 142 -8.74 -1.63 0.49
C GLY A 142 -10.15 -1.86 1.08
N VAL A 143 -10.81 -0.76 1.46
CA VAL A 143 -12.15 -0.80 2.05
C VAL A 143 -13.20 -0.69 0.93
N ALA A 144 -13.77 -1.83 0.55
CA ALA A 144 -14.76 -1.88 -0.52
C ALA A 144 -16.07 -1.21 -0.12
N LYS A 145 -16.60 -0.36 -1.03
CA LYS A 145 -17.91 0.28 -0.89
C LYS A 145 -19.03 -0.49 -1.60
N HIS A 146 -18.66 -1.38 -2.52
CA HIS A 146 -19.62 -2.13 -3.36
C HIS A 146 -19.19 -3.61 -3.44
N ASN A 147 -20.15 -4.47 -3.74
CA ASN A 147 -19.89 -5.89 -3.97
C ASN A 147 -19.14 -6.08 -5.29
N ALA A 148 -18.24 -7.06 -5.34
CA ALA A 148 -17.64 -7.55 -6.57
C ALA A 148 -18.43 -8.76 -7.09
N ASP A 149 -18.75 -8.77 -8.38
CA ASP A 149 -19.24 -9.97 -9.07
C ASP A 149 -18.03 -10.85 -9.40
N PHE A 150 -17.78 -11.79 -8.50
CA PHE A 150 -16.56 -12.60 -8.51
C PHE A 150 -16.88 -14.08 -8.68
N ASN A 151 -16.35 -14.69 -9.76
CA ASN A 151 -16.41 -16.13 -9.96
C ASN A 151 -15.40 -16.82 -9.06
N PHE A 152 -15.86 -17.38 -7.93
CA PHE A 152 -15.00 -18.07 -6.97
C PHE A 152 -14.38 -19.37 -7.49
N LEU A 153 -14.77 -19.85 -8.69
CA LEU A 153 -14.07 -20.94 -9.39
C LEU A 153 -12.58 -20.59 -9.62
N GLU A 154 -12.26 -19.29 -9.77
CA GLU A 154 -10.87 -18.86 -9.91
C GLU A 154 -10.02 -19.18 -8.66
N VAL A 155 -10.62 -19.15 -7.47
CA VAL A 155 -9.92 -19.54 -6.23
C VAL A 155 -9.51 -21.01 -6.29
N GLN A 156 -10.45 -21.87 -6.71
CA GLN A 156 -10.21 -23.31 -6.80
C GLN A 156 -9.23 -23.63 -7.95
N ARG A 157 -9.42 -23.02 -9.11
CA ARG A 157 -8.63 -23.29 -10.31
C ARG A 157 -7.15 -22.91 -10.14
N LYS A 158 -6.89 -21.80 -9.47
CA LYS A 158 -5.54 -21.29 -9.18
C LYS A 158 -5.01 -21.72 -7.80
N GLU A 159 -5.81 -22.40 -6.99
CA GLU A 159 -5.50 -22.72 -5.57
C GLU A 159 -5.06 -21.48 -4.79
N LEU A 160 -5.84 -20.39 -4.92
CA LEU A 160 -5.48 -19.09 -4.34
C LEU A 160 -5.64 -19.04 -2.82
N ASN A 161 -4.75 -18.32 -2.19
CA ASN A 161 -4.89 -17.87 -0.81
C ASN A 161 -5.30 -16.39 -0.79
N ILE A 162 -6.53 -16.10 -0.34
CA ILE A 162 -7.05 -14.74 -0.22
C ILE A 162 -7.12 -14.34 1.26
N TYR A 163 -6.41 -13.28 1.61
CA TYR A 163 -6.31 -12.76 2.97
C TYR A 163 -6.95 -11.38 3.07
N GLY A 164 -7.97 -11.23 3.92
CA GLY A 164 -8.43 -9.91 4.35
C GLY A 164 -7.47 -9.33 5.39
N SER A 165 -7.25 -8.03 5.37
CA SER A 165 -6.43 -7.32 6.35
C SER A 165 -7.18 -6.14 6.94
N ARG A 166 -7.09 -5.97 8.27
CA ARG A 166 -7.65 -4.81 8.97
C ARG A 166 -6.87 -4.51 10.24
N GLY A 167 -6.52 -3.24 10.41
CA GLY A 167 -5.77 -2.80 11.58
C GLY A 167 -4.32 -3.24 11.54
N ALA A 168 -3.67 -3.22 12.68
CA ALA A 168 -2.29 -3.65 12.89
C ALA A 168 -2.11 -4.15 14.32
N THR A 169 -1.10 -4.97 14.56
CA THR A 169 -0.72 -5.49 15.87
C THR A 169 0.36 -4.62 16.52
N SER A 170 0.59 -4.79 17.82
CA SER A 170 1.71 -4.14 18.50
C SER A 170 3.08 -4.53 17.92
N ASP A 171 3.20 -5.75 17.37
CA ASP A 171 4.44 -6.22 16.78
C ASP A 171 4.69 -5.56 15.40
N ASP A 172 3.62 -5.27 14.64
CA ASP A 172 3.72 -4.49 13.42
C ASP A 172 4.22 -3.07 13.73
N PHE A 173 3.70 -2.41 14.77
CA PHE A 173 4.18 -1.09 15.20
C PHE A 173 5.66 -1.12 15.58
N ARG A 174 6.13 -2.11 16.32
CA ARG A 174 7.56 -2.25 16.66
C ARG A 174 8.43 -2.45 15.42
N SER A 175 7.95 -3.28 14.48
CA SER A 175 8.65 -3.55 13.24
C SER A 175 8.75 -2.31 12.37
N VAL A 176 7.65 -1.57 12.20
CA VAL A 176 7.61 -0.35 11.39
C VAL A 176 8.49 0.75 12.01
N LEU A 177 8.38 0.99 13.32
CA LEU A 177 9.25 1.95 14.03
C LEU A 177 10.73 1.62 13.88
N LYS A 178 11.08 0.31 13.87
CA LYS A 178 12.46 -0.13 13.60
C LYS A 178 12.87 0.23 12.19
N LEU A 179 12.07 -0.07 11.17
CA LEU A 179 12.36 0.26 9.77
C LEU A 179 12.58 1.76 9.56
N VAL A 180 11.75 2.60 10.17
CA VAL A 180 11.89 4.06 10.08
C VAL A 180 13.17 4.53 10.78
N ARG A 181 13.46 4.07 12.00
CA ARG A 181 14.70 4.43 12.72
C ARG A 181 15.98 4.01 12.00
N GLU A 182 15.95 2.88 11.31
CA GLU A 182 17.08 2.36 10.52
C GLU A 182 17.22 3.08 9.17
N GLY A 183 16.33 4.03 8.85
CA GLY A 183 16.36 4.77 7.59
C GLY A 183 16.01 3.90 6.37
N PHE A 184 15.27 2.80 6.57
CA PHE A 184 14.82 1.95 5.46
C PHE A 184 13.88 2.70 4.51
N VAL A 185 13.12 3.65 5.03
CA VAL A 185 12.21 4.50 4.29
C VAL A 185 12.18 5.90 4.89
N ASP A 186 12.09 6.91 4.05
CA ASP A 186 11.78 8.29 4.42
C ASP A 186 10.27 8.51 4.21
N LEU A 187 9.50 8.47 5.29
CA LEU A 187 8.05 8.61 5.23
C LEU A 187 7.62 10.02 4.84
N THR A 188 8.45 11.04 5.07
CA THR A 188 8.11 12.43 4.72
C THR A 188 7.85 12.62 3.23
N LYS A 189 8.42 11.77 2.39
CA LYS A 189 8.17 11.75 0.95
C LYS A 189 6.72 11.44 0.56
N LEU A 190 5.91 10.85 1.45
CA LEU A 190 4.47 10.67 1.21
C LEU A 190 3.69 11.98 1.31
N ILE A 191 4.21 12.96 2.06
CA ILE A 191 3.51 14.21 2.33
C ILE A 191 3.53 15.08 1.08
N SER A 192 2.41 15.18 0.42
CA SER A 192 2.25 16.03 -0.78
C SER A 192 1.91 17.47 -0.42
N ARG A 193 1.25 17.69 0.72
CA ARG A 193 0.79 19.00 1.20
C ARG A 193 0.83 19.06 2.72
N THR A 194 1.16 20.24 3.22
CA THR A 194 1.11 20.58 4.66
C THR A 194 0.23 21.79 4.84
N TYR A 195 -0.71 21.74 5.77
CA TYR A 195 -1.64 22.83 6.07
C TYR A 195 -1.53 23.20 7.56
N SER A 196 -1.77 24.49 7.87
CA SER A 196 -2.09 24.86 9.25
C SER A 196 -3.46 24.34 9.62
N VAL A 197 -3.64 23.90 10.87
CA VAL A 197 -4.95 23.46 11.39
C VAL A 197 -6.00 24.56 11.30
N ASP A 198 -5.59 25.84 11.37
CA ASP A 198 -6.50 27.00 11.24
C ASP A 198 -7.15 27.10 9.85
N HIS A 199 -6.56 26.46 8.83
CA HIS A 199 -7.05 26.42 7.44
C HIS A 199 -7.59 25.05 7.04
N ALA A 200 -8.10 24.26 8.00
CA ALA A 200 -8.60 22.91 7.75
C ALA A 200 -9.69 22.85 6.66
N GLY A 201 -10.58 23.84 6.62
CA GLY A 201 -11.63 23.89 5.58
C GLY A 201 -11.06 23.99 4.16
N GLU A 202 -10.07 24.87 3.96
CA GLU A 202 -9.39 25.04 2.67
C GLU A 202 -8.62 23.77 2.27
N ALA A 203 -8.02 23.09 3.25
CA ALA A 203 -7.30 21.84 3.04
C ALA A 203 -8.20 20.73 2.47
N PHE A 204 -9.42 20.57 3.03
CA PHE A 204 -10.38 19.58 2.51
C PHE A 204 -10.86 19.92 1.10
N GLU A 205 -11.08 21.21 0.79
CA GLU A 205 -11.43 21.64 -0.56
C GLU A 205 -10.29 21.37 -1.57
N ASP A 206 -9.02 21.58 -1.15
CA ASP A 206 -7.86 21.31 -2.01
C ASP A 206 -7.69 19.80 -2.26
N LEU A 207 -7.90 18.98 -1.23
CA LEU A 207 -7.89 17.52 -1.35
C LEU A 207 -8.93 17.01 -2.37
N ASP A 208 -10.12 17.58 -2.35
CA ASP A 208 -11.18 17.20 -3.30
C ASP A 208 -10.84 17.62 -4.74
N ARG A 209 -10.26 18.81 -4.92
CA ARG A 209 -9.90 19.32 -6.26
C ARG A 209 -8.69 18.60 -6.86
N ASN A 210 -7.71 18.24 -6.03
CA ASN A 210 -6.41 17.70 -6.46
C ASN A 210 -6.20 16.23 -6.04
N TYR A 211 -7.27 15.47 -5.93
CA TYR A 211 -7.28 14.06 -5.52
C TYR A 211 -6.29 13.19 -6.31
N GLY A 212 -6.09 13.47 -7.60
CA GLY A 212 -5.18 12.72 -8.47
C GLY A 212 -3.69 12.93 -8.14
N GLU A 213 -3.32 14.08 -7.53
CA GLU A 213 -1.93 14.47 -7.28
C GLU A 213 -1.53 14.23 -5.81
N ILE A 214 -2.46 14.39 -4.87
CA ILE A 214 -2.17 14.31 -3.45
C ILE A 214 -2.17 12.85 -2.98
N VAL A 215 -1.03 12.40 -2.48
CA VAL A 215 -0.88 11.07 -1.86
C VAL A 215 -1.28 11.14 -0.39
N LYS A 216 -0.73 12.11 0.35
CA LYS A 216 -1.01 12.35 1.76
C LYS A 216 -0.89 13.85 2.07
N ALA A 217 -1.77 14.34 2.93
CA ALA A 217 -1.68 15.68 3.52
C ALA A 217 -1.54 15.56 5.04
N GLU A 218 -0.86 16.54 5.64
CA GLU A 218 -0.73 16.66 7.09
C GLU A 218 -1.19 18.04 7.57
N PHE A 219 -1.61 18.10 8.82
CA PHE A 219 -1.87 19.35 9.53
C PHE A 219 -0.76 19.61 10.55
N GLN A 220 -0.31 20.87 10.60
CA GLN A 220 0.59 21.39 11.65
C GLN A 220 -0.21 22.26 12.62
N PHE A 221 0.03 22.04 13.91
CA PHE A 221 -0.55 22.77 15.04
C PHE A 221 0.40 23.86 15.54
#